data_16f1d6a90d3499cbd65ee8367baab239
#
_entry.id   16f1d6a90d3499cbd65ee8367baab239
#
_cell.length_a   1.000
_cell.length_b   1.000
_cell.length_c   1.000
_cell.angle_alpha   90.00
_cell.angle_beta   90.00
_cell.angle_gamma   90.00
#
_symmetry.space_group_name_H-M   'P 1'
#
loop_
_entity.id
_entity.type
_entity.pdbx_description
1 polymer ?
#
loop_
_entity_poly.entity_id
_entity_poly.type
_entity_poly.pdbx_seq_one_letter_code
_entity_poly.pdbx_strand_id
1 'polypeptide(L)'
;MAKYKFETLQLHVGQETPDPATDSRAVPIYQTTSYVFHNCEHAAARFGLADAGNIYGRLTNSTQDVLEKRTAALEGGVAALALASGAAAITYTIQALAQNGGHIVAQKSIYGGSYNLLAHTLPNFGITASFVNIHNLAEVEAAIKDNTRAIYIETLGNPNSDIPDIDALAELAHKHGLPLVVDNTFGTPYLIRPIEHGADVVVHSATKFLGGHGTTLGGIIVDSGKFDWEKSGNYPAIAAPNPSYHGVSFTKAVGAAAFVTYIRAILLRDTGATISPFNAFLLLQGVETLSLRLDRHAENTRKVVEFLKNHPQVEKVNHPSLAEHPDHELYEKYFPNGGGSIFTFEIKGGVKEAHKFIDNLKIFSLLANVADAKSLVIHPATTTHSQLSEEELLEQDIKPNTIRLSIGTEHIDDIIADLENGFAAVKE
;
A
#
# COMPACT_ATOMS: atom_id res chain seq x y z
N MET A 1 -15.16 -3.24 -23.61
CA MET A 1 -14.69 -4.52 -23.04
C MET A 1 -15.76 -5.07 -22.11
N ALA A 2 -16.03 -6.38 -22.14
CA ALA A 2 -16.91 -7.00 -21.16
C ALA A 2 -16.33 -6.71 -19.76
N LYS A 3 -17.19 -6.30 -18.81
CA LYS A 3 -16.74 -5.97 -17.44
C LYS A 3 -16.50 -7.28 -16.70
N TYR A 4 -15.29 -7.81 -16.79
CA TYR A 4 -14.89 -9.01 -16.05
C TYR A 4 -14.92 -8.76 -14.54
N LYS A 5 -15.09 -9.84 -13.75
CA LYS A 5 -14.99 -9.83 -12.32
C LYS A 5 -13.52 -9.86 -11.88
N PHE A 6 -13.28 -9.58 -10.62
CA PHE A 6 -11.94 -9.43 -10.04
C PHE A 6 -11.03 -10.63 -10.36
N GLU A 7 -11.53 -11.86 -10.15
CA GLU A 7 -10.78 -13.10 -10.33
C GLU A 7 -10.34 -13.31 -11.79
N THR A 8 -11.12 -12.81 -12.74
CA THR A 8 -10.74 -12.83 -14.17
C THR A 8 -9.75 -11.72 -14.49
N LEU A 9 -9.94 -10.53 -13.93
CA LEU A 9 -9.02 -9.40 -14.12
C LEU A 9 -7.63 -9.73 -13.59
N GLN A 10 -7.52 -10.32 -12.38
CA GLN A 10 -6.24 -10.66 -11.76
C GLN A 10 -5.40 -11.67 -12.57
N LEU A 11 -6.04 -12.44 -13.44
CA LEU A 11 -5.40 -13.47 -14.28
C LEU A 11 -5.05 -12.98 -15.69
N HIS A 12 -5.84 -12.04 -16.24
CA HIS A 12 -5.81 -11.80 -17.69
C HIS A 12 -5.39 -10.39 -18.10
N VAL A 13 -5.62 -9.36 -17.28
CA VAL A 13 -5.32 -7.98 -17.70
C VAL A 13 -3.82 -7.80 -17.93
N GLY A 14 -3.49 -7.19 -19.07
CA GLY A 14 -2.13 -6.96 -19.55
C GLY A 14 -1.52 -8.13 -20.33
N GLN A 15 -2.23 -9.29 -20.41
CA GLN A 15 -1.84 -10.44 -21.22
C GLN A 15 -3.06 -11.11 -21.88
N GLU A 16 -3.98 -10.29 -22.38
CA GLU A 16 -5.19 -10.74 -23.07
C GLU A 16 -4.87 -11.55 -24.34
N THR A 17 -3.72 -11.27 -24.94
CA THR A 17 -3.16 -12.01 -26.07
C THR A 17 -1.81 -12.63 -25.69
N PRO A 18 -1.41 -13.76 -26.31
CA PRO A 18 -0.06 -14.31 -26.13
C PRO A 18 1.01 -13.31 -26.57
N ASP A 19 2.25 -13.54 -26.14
CA ASP A 19 3.39 -12.74 -26.58
C ASP A 19 3.51 -12.77 -28.12
N PRO A 20 3.52 -11.62 -28.80
CA PRO A 20 3.45 -11.58 -30.26
C PRO A 20 4.70 -12.09 -30.97
N ALA A 21 5.81 -12.24 -30.26
CA ALA A 21 7.08 -12.72 -30.85
C ALA A 21 7.25 -14.23 -30.70
N THR A 22 6.67 -14.84 -29.66
CA THR A 22 6.96 -16.23 -29.29
C THR A 22 5.70 -17.09 -29.08
N ASP A 23 4.51 -16.50 -29.13
CA ASP A 23 3.23 -17.13 -28.78
C ASP A 23 3.19 -17.65 -27.33
N SER A 24 4.08 -17.16 -26.46
CA SER A 24 4.13 -17.55 -25.06
C SER A 24 2.85 -17.18 -24.33
N ARG A 25 2.25 -18.16 -23.61
CA ARG A 25 1.08 -17.93 -22.78
C ARG A 25 1.43 -17.25 -21.45
N ALA A 26 2.57 -17.60 -20.85
CA ALA A 26 3.09 -16.94 -19.67
C ALA A 26 3.68 -15.57 -20.02
N VAL A 27 3.64 -14.62 -19.09
CA VAL A 27 4.29 -13.32 -19.28
C VAL A 27 5.80 -13.52 -19.39
N PRO A 28 6.47 -13.16 -20.50
CA PRO A 28 7.91 -13.26 -20.61
C PRO A 28 8.64 -12.32 -19.65
N ILE A 29 9.81 -12.73 -19.17
CA ILE A 29 10.70 -11.87 -18.38
C ILE A 29 11.66 -11.17 -19.35
N TYR A 30 11.39 -9.92 -19.67
CA TYR A 30 12.23 -9.10 -20.55
C TYR A 30 13.39 -8.48 -19.75
N GLN A 31 14.40 -9.28 -19.44
CA GLN A 31 15.59 -8.86 -18.69
C GLN A 31 16.56 -8.10 -19.60
N THR A 32 16.25 -6.84 -19.90
CA THR A 32 17.06 -5.97 -20.76
C THR A 32 17.12 -4.54 -20.22
N THR A 33 18.23 -3.85 -20.49
CA THR A 33 18.41 -2.44 -20.15
C THR A 33 17.89 -1.49 -21.22
N SER A 34 17.94 -1.89 -22.49
CA SER A 34 17.70 -0.99 -23.62
C SER A 34 17.03 -1.70 -24.79
N TYR A 35 16.42 -0.91 -25.65
CA TYR A 35 15.65 -1.35 -26.82
C TYR A 35 16.18 -0.68 -28.08
N VAL A 36 16.22 -1.42 -29.18
CA VAL A 36 16.74 -0.95 -30.47
C VAL A 36 15.67 -0.13 -31.21
N PHE A 37 16.04 1.01 -31.72
CA PHE A 37 15.20 1.81 -32.61
C PHE A 37 15.40 1.38 -34.07
N HIS A 38 14.37 1.54 -34.90
CA HIS A 38 14.42 1.17 -36.31
C HIS A 38 15.31 2.16 -37.11
N ASN A 39 15.32 3.44 -36.74
CA ASN A 39 16.11 4.52 -37.32
C ASN A 39 16.12 5.73 -36.38
N CYS A 40 16.83 6.81 -36.77
CA CYS A 40 16.96 8.03 -35.97
C CYS A 40 15.61 8.77 -35.79
N GLU A 41 14.73 8.75 -36.78
CA GLU A 41 13.41 9.37 -36.71
C GLU A 41 12.51 8.66 -35.69
N HIS A 42 12.49 7.32 -35.71
CA HIS A 42 11.81 6.52 -34.70
C HIS A 42 12.35 6.81 -33.28
N ALA A 43 13.67 6.90 -33.13
CA ALA A 43 14.27 7.28 -31.83
C ALA A 43 13.80 8.64 -31.36
N ALA A 44 13.82 9.65 -32.22
CA ALA A 44 13.36 11.00 -31.91
C ALA A 44 11.88 11.05 -31.52
N ALA A 45 11.02 10.32 -32.22
CA ALA A 45 9.59 10.22 -31.92
C ALA A 45 9.34 9.60 -30.54
N ARG A 46 10.09 8.55 -30.15
CA ARG A 46 10.02 7.94 -28.81
C ARG A 46 10.40 8.93 -27.71
N PHE A 47 11.53 9.61 -27.85
CA PHE A 47 11.99 10.60 -26.87
C PHE A 47 11.09 11.83 -26.80
N GLY A 48 10.46 12.20 -27.91
CA GLY A 48 9.49 13.30 -28.00
C GLY A 48 8.08 12.95 -27.53
N LEU A 49 7.83 11.73 -27.04
CA LEU A 49 6.52 11.22 -26.64
C LEU A 49 5.47 11.18 -27.79
N ALA A 50 5.93 11.25 -29.03
CA ALA A 50 5.08 11.18 -30.23
C ALA A 50 4.80 9.74 -30.66
N ASP A 51 5.60 8.77 -30.21
CA ASP A 51 5.43 7.33 -30.42
C ASP A 51 5.54 6.59 -29.09
N ALA A 52 4.59 5.71 -28.81
CA ALA A 52 4.54 4.93 -27.57
C ALA A 52 5.44 3.69 -27.65
N GLY A 53 6.09 3.32 -26.54
CA GLY A 53 6.83 2.07 -26.40
C GLY A 53 8.10 2.17 -25.57
N ASN A 54 8.88 1.09 -25.62
CA ASN A 54 10.07 0.97 -24.78
C ASN A 54 11.26 1.78 -25.33
N ILE A 55 11.98 2.41 -24.40
CA ILE A 55 13.21 3.16 -24.67
C ILE A 55 14.38 2.57 -23.88
N TYR A 56 14.21 2.54 -22.56
CA TYR A 56 15.21 2.10 -21.60
C TYR A 56 14.54 1.45 -20.40
N GLY A 57 15.07 0.33 -19.92
CA GLY A 57 14.44 -0.52 -18.90
C GLY A 57 14.13 0.15 -17.56
N ARG A 58 14.75 1.28 -17.24
CA ARG A 58 14.41 2.09 -16.07
C ARG A 58 13.08 2.81 -16.22
N LEU A 59 12.72 3.21 -17.45
CA LEU A 59 11.50 3.95 -17.75
C LEU A 59 10.33 3.04 -18.05
N THR A 60 10.57 2.03 -18.91
CA THR A 60 9.55 1.13 -19.44
C THR A 60 10.12 -0.26 -19.67
N ASN A 61 9.32 -1.28 -19.36
CA ASN A 61 9.67 -2.68 -19.63
C ASN A 61 8.38 -3.49 -19.78
N SER A 62 8.32 -4.38 -20.77
CA SER A 62 7.10 -5.11 -21.08
C SER A 62 6.61 -6.03 -19.97
N THR A 63 7.50 -6.58 -19.12
CA THR A 63 7.08 -7.38 -17.95
C THR A 63 6.49 -6.50 -16.86
N GLN A 64 7.10 -5.35 -16.60
CA GLN A 64 6.59 -4.36 -15.64
C GLN A 64 5.24 -3.80 -16.09
N ASP A 65 5.05 -3.54 -17.38
CA ASP A 65 3.83 -3.01 -17.97
C ASP A 65 2.61 -3.92 -17.70
N VAL A 66 2.80 -5.25 -17.73
CA VAL A 66 1.73 -6.19 -17.37
C VAL A 66 1.33 -6.03 -15.91
N LEU A 67 2.29 -5.91 -14.98
CA LEU A 67 2.02 -5.70 -13.56
C LEU A 67 1.27 -4.37 -13.34
N GLU A 68 1.72 -3.30 -14.00
CA GLU A 68 1.12 -1.97 -13.92
C GLU A 68 -0.33 -1.97 -14.43
N LYS A 69 -0.57 -2.49 -15.63
CA LYS A 69 -1.93 -2.59 -16.22
C LYS A 69 -2.87 -3.42 -15.34
N ARG A 70 -2.38 -4.55 -14.85
CA ARG A 70 -3.17 -5.46 -14.01
C ARG A 70 -3.56 -4.80 -12.70
N THR A 71 -2.60 -4.19 -12.00
CA THR A 71 -2.89 -3.53 -10.73
C THR A 71 -3.79 -2.31 -10.91
N ALA A 72 -3.58 -1.51 -11.97
CA ALA A 72 -4.48 -0.40 -12.29
C ALA A 72 -5.93 -0.89 -12.49
N ALA A 73 -6.12 -1.97 -13.25
CA ALA A 73 -7.45 -2.53 -13.49
C ALA A 73 -8.10 -3.10 -12.22
N LEU A 74 -7.31 -3.73 -11.35
CA LEU A 74 -7.81 -4.29 -10.08
C LEU A 74 -8.25 -3.20 -9.11
N GLU A 75 -7.50 -2.09 -9.01
CA GLU A 75 -7.87 -0.93 -8.20
C GLU A 75 -8.98 -0.05 -8.82
N GLY A 76 -9.25 -0.21 -10.11
CA GLY A 76 -10.17 0.66 -10.84
C GLY A 76 -9.57 2.01 -11.26
N GLY A 77 -8.23 2.09 -11.30
CA GLY A 77 -7.50 3.25 -11.79
C GLY A 77 -7.29 3.26 -13.31
N VAL A 78 -6.81 4.39 -13.83
CA VAL A 78 -6.53 4.57 -15.27
C VAL A 78 -5.12 4.13 -15.67
N ALA A 79 -4.17 4.22 -14.74
CA ALA A 79 -2.78 3.84 -14.94
C ALA A 79 -2.09 3.51 -13.61
N ALA A 80 -1.00 2.75 -13.68
CA ALA A 80 -0.14 2.49 -12.53
C ALA A 80 1.34 2.59 -12.89
N LEU A 81 2.17 2.69 -11.86
CA LEU A 81 3.63 2.70 -11.95
C LEU A 81 4.22 1.74 -10.93
N ALA A 82 4.99 0.76 -11.39
CA ALA A 82 5.73 -0.17 -10.56
C ALA A 82 7.13 0.37 -10.21
N LEU A 83 7.50 0.24 -8.94
CA LEU A 83 8.72 0.78 -8.34
C LEU A 83 9.44 -0.28 -7.49
N ALA A 84 10.68 0.00 -7.11
CA ALA A 84 11.54 -0.93 -6.38
C ALA A 84 11.02 -1.32 -4.99
N SER A 85 10.18 -0.51 -4.35
CA SER A 85 9.63 -0.76 -3.01
C SER A 85 8.40 0.09 -2.71
N GLY A 86 7.62 -0.30 -1.70
CA GLY A 86 6.53 0.54 -1.17
C GLY A 86 7.03 1.89 -0.66
N ALA A 87 8.19 1.92 -0.02
CA ALA A 87 8.81 3.19 0.41
C ALA A 87 9.10 4.12 -0.77
N ALA A 88 9.56 3.59 -1.91
CA ALA A 88 9.75 4.37 -3.13
C ALA A 88 8.41 4.90 -3.69
N ALA A 89 7.35 4.09 -3.65
CA ALA A 89 6.02 4.50 -4.09
C ALA A 89 5.48 5.66 -3.25
N ILE A 90 5.57 5.57 -1.92
CA ILE A 90 5.17 6.65 -1.02
C ILE A 90 6.03 7.90 -1.24
N THR A 91 7.36 7.74 -1.27
CA THR A 91 8.30 8.86 -1.43
C THR A 91 8.04 9.62 -2.73
N TYR A 92 7.90 8.92 -3.85
CA TYR A 92 7.65 9.57 -5.15
C TYR A 92 6.28 10.23 -5.21
N THR A 93 5.26 9.62 -4.61
CA THR A 93 3.93 10.22 -4.50
C THR A 93 3.99 11.53 -3.74
N ILE A 94 4.61 11.53 -2.55
CA ILE A 94 4.73 12.72 -1.71
C ILE A 94 5.61 13.80 -2.39
N GLN A 95 6.74 13.41 -2.97
CA GLN A 95 7.61 14.36 -3.70
C GLN A 95 6.91 14.98 -4.91
N ALA A 96 6.14 14.19 -5.68
CA ALA A 96 5.39 14.71 -6.82
C ALA A 96 4.34 15.75 -6.40
N LEU A 97 3.68 15.55 -5.26
CA LEU A 97 2.63 16.43 -4.76
C LEU A 97 3.19 17.64 -4.00
N ALA A 98 4.13 17.41 -3.08
CA ALA A 98 4.54 18.40 -2.07
C ALA A 98 5.94 19.02 -2.30
N GLN A 99 6.51 18.90 -3.48
CA GLN A 99 7.78 19.57 -3.82
C GLN A 99 7.70 21.08 -3.60
N ASN A 100 8.86 21.72 -3.47
CA ASN A 100 8.99 23.18 -3.27
C ASN A 100 8.34 23.69 -1.96
N GLY A 101 8.50 22.98 -0.87
CA GLY A 101 8.04 23.41 0.45
C GLY A 101 6.57 23.07 0.76
N GLY A 102 6.04 22.06 0.10
CA GLY A 102 4.69 21.59 0.36
C GLY A 102 4.52 20.89 1.71
N HIS A 103 3.27 20.74 2.11
CA HIS A 103 2.86 20.14 3.38
C HIS A 103 1.86 19.00 3.12
N ILE A 104 1.91 17.96 3.97
CA ILE A 104 1.00 16.81 3.96
C ILE A 104 0.25 16.75 5.29
N VAL A 105 -1.06 16.55 5.24
CA VAL A 105 -1.83 16.12 6.41
C VAL A 105 -1.88 14.60 6.39
N ALA A 106 -1.34 13.96 7.42
CA ALA A 106 -1.20 12.51 7.48
C ALA A 106 -1.94 11.92 8.68
N GLN A 107 -2.54 10.76 8.50
CA GLN A 107 -3.02 9.93 9.60
C GLN A 107 -1.90 9.69 10.61
N LYS A 108 -2.22 9.73 11.93
CA LYS A 108 -1.23 9.51 12.99
C LYS A 108 -0.81 8.04 13.09
N SER A 109 -1.76 7.13 13.00
CA SER A 109 -1.56 5.68 13.06
C SER A 109 -1.26 5.09 11.68
N ILE A 110 -0.08 5.36 11.15
CA ILE A 110 0.42 4.81 9.88
C ILE A 110 1.65 3.92 10.08
N TYR A 111 2.01 3.20 9.04
CA TYR A 111 3.24 2.42 9.02
C TYR A 111 4.45 3.25 9.52
N GLY A 112 5.21 2.71 10.48
CA GLY A 112 6.32 3.42 11.11
C GLY A 112 7.37 3.95 10.13
N GLY A 113 7.60 3.27 8.99
CA GLY A 113 8.46 3.76 7.92
C GLY A 113 7.90 4.99 7.22
N SER A 114 6.59 5.06 7.00
CA SER A 114 5.90 6.24 6.44
C SER A 114 5.90 7.40 7.43
N TYR A 115 5.67 7.12 8.70
CA TYR A 115 5.81 8.12 9.76
C TYR A 115 7.21 8.72 9.78
N ASN A 116 8.24 7.88 9.85
CA ASN A 116 9.63 8.33 9.88
C ASN A 116 10.03 9.11 8.61
N LEU A 117 9.54 8.68 7.44
CA LEU A 117 9.74 9.40 6.18
C LEU A 117 9.17 10.82 6.25
N LEU A 118 7.93 10.97 6.69
CA LEU A 118 7.22 12.24 6.76
C LEU A 118 7.72 13.13 7.91
N ALA A 119 8.03 12.56 9.08
CA ALA A 119 8.43 13.32 10.26
C ALA A 119 9.89 13.75 10.25
N HIS A 120 10.80 12.95 9.68
CA HIS A 120 12.24 13.14 9.85
C HIS A 120 13.02 13.24 8.54
N THR A 121 12.69 12.45 7.52
CA THR A 121 13.46 12.40 6.28
C THR A 121 13.09 13.53 5.33
N LEU A 122 11.83 13.66 4.98
CA LEU A 122 11.36 14.64 4.00
C LEU A 122 11.47 16.10 4.46
N PRO A 123 11.43 16.46 5.77
CA PRO A 123 11.72 17.82 6.20
C PRO A 123 13.10 18.33 5.77
N ASN A 124 14.11 17.45 5.66
CA ASN A 124 15.43 17.81 5.13
C ASN A 124 15.40 18.17 3.63
N PHE A 125 14.33 17.84 2.93
CA PHE A 125 14.07 18.20 1.54
C PHE A 125 12.98 19.27 1.40
N GLY A 126 12.61 19.93 2.52
CA GLY A 126 11.66 21.04 2.54
C GLY A 126 10.19 20.62 2.51
N ILE A 127 9.87 19.33 2.63
CA ILE A 127 8.50 18.82 2.70
C ILE A 127 8.14 18.56 4.16
N THR A 128 7.02 19.12 4.63
CA THR A 128 6.57 19.00 6.02
C THR A 128 5.28 18.20 6.14
N ALA A 129 4.96 17.70 7.34
CA ALA A 129 3.72 17.01 7.60
C ALA A 129 3.12 17.41 8.95
N SER A 130 1.79 17.30 9.05
CA SER A 130 1.03 17.32 10.31
C SER A 130 0.33 15.99 10.48
N PHE A 131 0.53 15.35 11.63
CA PHE A 131 -0.12 14.08 11.97
C PHE A 131 -1.39 14.35 12.78
N VAL A 132 -2.50 13.76 12.35
CA VAL A 132 -3.83 14.03 12.90
C VAL A 132 -4.58 12.74 13.24
N ASN A 133 -5.52 12.84 14.17
CA ASN A 133 -6.50 11.80 14.38
C ASN A 133 -7.55 11.86 13.25
N ILE A 134 -7.53 10.88 12.35
CA ILE A 134 -8.41 10.81 11.18
C ILE A 134 -9.90 10.61 11.52
N HIS A 135 -10.23 10.15 12.72
CA HIS A 135 -11.61 10.04 13.18
C HIS A 135 -12.20 11.40 13.60
N ASN A 136 -11.37 12.44 13.69
CA ASN A 136 -11.78 13.80 13.98
C ASN A 136 -11.62 14.71 12.75
N LEU A 137 -12.64 14.77 11.90
CA LEU A 137 -12.60 15.58 10.67
C LEU A 137 -12.30 17.07 10.92
N ALA A 138 -12.73 17.62 12.09
CA ALA A 138 -12.42 19.02 12.44
C ALA A 138 -10.90 19.21 12.71
N GLU A 139 -10.23 18.24 13.30
CA GLU A 139 -8.78 18.25 13.49
C GLU A 139 -8.06 18.14 12.15
N VAL A 140 -8.54 17.24 11.25
CA VAL A 140 -8.00 17.09 9.90
C VAL A 140 -8.10 18.40 9.14
N GLU A 141 -9.28 19.05 9.14
CA GLU A 141 -9.51 20.32 8.46
C GLU A 141 -8.65 21.45 9.05
N ALA A 142 -8.52 21.53 10.37
CA ALA A 142 -7.70 22.53 11.06
C ALA A 142 -6.19 22.39 10.77
N ALA A 143 -5.73 21.20 10.39
CA ALA A 143 -4.35 20.95 10.02
C ALA A 143 -4.01 21.35 8.58
N ILE A 144 -5.00 21.66 7.75
CA ILE A 144 -4.80 22.11 6.36
C ILE A 144 -4.24 23.54 6.37
N LYS A 145 -3.15 23.75 5.64
CA LYS A 145 -2.44 25.03 5.47
C LYS A 145 -2.45 25.42 3.99
N ASP A 146 -2.09 26.67 3.67
CA ASP A 146 -2.02 27.18 2.29
C ASP A 146 -1.07 26.34 1.40
N ASN A 147 -0.02 25.78 2.00
CA ASN A 147 0.94 24.92 1.32
C ASN A 147 0.62 23.43 1.44
N THR A 148 -0.53 23.02 1.98
CA THR A 148 -0.94 21.62 2.00
C THR A 148 -1.16 21.12 0.57
N ARG A 149 -0.76 19.88 0.30
CA ARG A 149 -0.77 19.29 -1.05
C ARG A 149 -1.44 17.93 -1.11
N ALA A 150 -1.72 17.29 0.02
CA ALA A 150 -2.51 16.06 0.07
C ALA A 150 -2.94 15.74 1.49
N ILE A 151 -3.98 14.91 1.60
CA ILE A 151 -4.27 14.13 2.80
C ILE A 151 -3.79 12.70 2.51
N TYR A 152 -3.01 12.11 3.44
CA TYR A 152 -2.44 10.76 3.33
C TYR A 152 -2.97 9.87 4.44
N ILE A 153 -3.55 8.72 4.08
CA ILE A 153 -4.13 7.73 5.00
C ILE A 153 -3.78 6.29 4.58
N GLU A 154 -3.98 5.35 5.50
CA GLU A 154 -3.97 3.89 5.24
C GLU A 154 -5.39 3.32 5.36
N THR A 155 -5.76 2.36 4.52
CA THR A 155 -7.09 1.70 4.59
C THR A 155 -7.29 0.90 5.88
N LEU A 156 -6.22 0.33 6.38
CA LEU A 156 -6.10 -0.39 7.64
C LEU A 156 -4.80 0.01 8.29
N GLY A 157 -4.89 0.69 9.42
CA GLY A 157 -3.73 1.21 10.15
C GLY A 157 -2.83 0.10 10.71
N ASN A 158 -1.57 0.41 10.89
CA ASN A 158 -0.56 -0.50 11.43
C ASN A 158 -0.04 0.05 12.78
N PRO A 159 -0.16 -0.65 13.91
CA PRO A 159 -0.43 -2.10 14.00
C PRO A 159 -1.89 -2.51 14.28
N ASN A 160 -2.78 -1.58 14.54
CA ASN A 160 -4.06 -1.85 15.21
C ASN A 160 -5.26 -2.05 14.28
N SER A 161 -5.08 -1.96 12.94
CA SER A 161 -6.15 -2.11 11.95
C SER A 161 -7.30 -1.10 12.09
N ASP A 162 -7.02 0.11 12.60
CA ASP A 162 -7.98 1.21 12.63
C ASP A 162 -8.37 1.65 11.21
N ILE A 163 -9.64 2.01 11.03
CA ILE A 163 -10.24 2.24 9.72
C ILE A 163 -10.72 3.70 9.61
N PRO A 164 -10.18 4.48 8.65
CA PRO A 164 -10.67 5.83 8.36
C PRO A 164 -12.02 5.82 7.64
N ASP A 165 -12.84 6.84 7.81
CA ASP A 165 -13.95 7.10 6.90
C ASP A 165 -13.43 7.73 5.62
N ILE A 166 -13.12 6.86 4.63
CA ILE A 166 -12.49 7.25 3.36
C ILE A 166 -13.40 8.22 2.58
N ASP A 167 -14.71 7.97 2.56
CA ASP A 167 -15.66 8.82 1.83
C ASP A 167 -15.64 10.24 2.41
N ALA A 168 -15.72 10.38 3.73
CA ALA A 168 -15.73 11.69 4.41
C ALA A 168 -14.38 12.43 4.23
N LEU A 169 -13.26 11.72 4.28
CA LEU A 169 -11.92 12.29 4.07
C LEU A 169 -11.71 12.72 2.61
N ALA A 170 -12.24 11.97 1.66
CA ALA A 170 -12.21 12.33 0.24
C ALA A 170 -13.01 13.62 -0.02
N GLU A 171 -14.23 13.71 0.53
CA GLU A 171 -15.05 14.91 0.43
C GLU A 171 -14.34 16.13 1.03
N LEU A 172 -13.74 15.97 2.21
CA LEU A 172 -12.96 17.04 2.86
C LEU A 172 -11.76 17.46 2.01
N ALA A 173 -10.97 16.50 1.52
CA ALA A 173 -9.81 16.79 0.67
C ALA A 173 -10.22 17.58 -0.59
N HIS A 174 -11.25 17.10 -1.29
CA HIS A 174 -11.74 17.73 -2.52
C HIS A 174 -12.34 19.12 -2.29
N LYS A 175 -13.02 19.36 -1.15
CA LYS A 175 -13.48 20.68 -0.73
C LYS A 175 -12.35 21.71 -0.69
N HIS A 176 -11.14 21.28 -0.32
CA HIS A 176 -9.93 22.11 -0.27
C HIS A 176 -9.06 22.02 -1.53
N GLY A 177 -9.53 21.36 -2.60
CA GLY A 177 -8.77 21.19 -3.86
C GLY A 177 -7.53 20.34 -3.70
N LEU A 178 -7.53 19.40 -2.74
CA LEU A 178 -6.44 18.47 -2.42
C LEU A 178 -6.80 17.05 -2.88
N PRO A 179 -5.84 16.25 -3.37
CA PRO A 179 -6.05 14.83 -3.59
C PRO A 179 -6.01 14.06 -2.27
N LEU A 180 -6.82 13.00 -2.18
CA LEU A 180 -6.70 11.98 -1.16
C LEU A 180 -5.76 10.88 -1.64
N VAL A 181 -4.67 10.65 -0.92
CA VAL A 181 -3.72 9.56 -1.13
C VAL A 181 -3.99 8.45 -0.12
N VAL A 182 -4.21 7.24 -0.60
CA VAL A 182 -4.54 6.10 0.25
C VAL A 182 -3.51 4.99 0.06
N ASP A 183 -2.85 4.60 1.13
CA ASP A 183 -2.06 3.37 1.15
C ASP A 183 -3.01 2.17 1.37
N ASN A 184 -3.18 1.38 0.31
CA ASN A 184 -4.06 0.22 0.30
C ASN A 184 -3.28 -1.10 0.45
N THR A 185 -2.11 -1.05 1.07
CA THR A 185 -1.24 -2.24 1.24
C THR A 185 -1.94 -3.37 1.98
N PHE A 186 -2.70 -3.06 3.06
CA PHE A 186 -3.39 -4.07 3.87
C PHE A 186 -4.80 -4.38 3.37
N GLY A 187 -5.48 -3.39 2.79
CA GLY A 187 -6.80 -3.61 2.19
C GLY A 187 -6.71 -4.42 0.92
N THR A 188 -5.73 -4.18 0.07
CA THR A 188 -5.61 -4.70 -1.29
C THR A 188 -6.80 -4.37 -2.19
N PRO A 189 -6.67 -4.39 -3.51
CA PRO A 189 -7.81 -4.12 -4.40
C PRO A 189 -8.89 -5.20 -4.36
N TYR A 190 -8.63 -6.32 -3.67
CA TYR A 190 -9.62 -7.39 -3.50
C TYR A 190 -10.59 -7.11 -2.36
N LEU A 191 -10.10 -6.64 -1.21
CA LEU A 191 -10.96 -6.38 -0.04
C LEU A 191 -11.63 -5.00 -0.13
N ILE A 192 -10.91 -4.00 -0.64
CA ILE A 192 -11.42 -2.64 -0.81
C ILE A 192 -10.73 -1.95 -2.00
N ARG A 193 -11.49 -1.11 -2.71
CA ARG A 193 -10.98 -0.21 -3.77
C ARG A 193 -11.16 1.23 -3.35
N PRO A 194 -10.16 1.88 -2.78
CA PRO A 194 -10.28 3.26 -2.30
C PRO A 194 -10.71 4.26 -3.39
N ILE A 195 -10.39 3.99 -4.66
CA ILE A 195 -10.82 4.81 -5.80
C ILE A 195 -12.36 4.87 -5.94
N GLU A 196 -13.07 3.81 -5.53
CA GLU A 196 -14.53 3.77 -5.52
C GLU A 196 -15.11 4.65 -4.38
N HIS A 197 -14.26 4.98 -3.39
CA HIS A 197 -14.54 5.81 -2.22
C HIS A 197 -13.89 7.22 -2.29
N GLY A 198 -13.50 7.66 -3.49
CA GLY A 198 -13.01 9.01 -3.71
C GLY A 198 -11.49 9.20 -3.58
N ALA A 199 -10.70 8.15 -3.36
CA ALA A 199 -9.25 8.27 -3.42
C ALA A 199 -8.78 8.66 -4.83
N ASP A 200 -7.82 9.57 -4.90
CA ASP A 200 -7.25 10.05 -6.16
C ASP A 200 -5.98 9.31 -6.54
N VAL A 201 -5.19 8.95 -5.54
CA VAL A 201 -3.96 8.18 -5.69
C VAL A 201 -3.96 7.04 -4.68
N VAL A 202 -3.70 5.83 -5.16
CA VAL A 202 -3.52 4.66 -4.29
C VAL A 202 -2.08 4.18 -4.36
N VAL A 203 -1.48 3.88 -3.21
CA VAL A 203 -0.13 3.31 -3.14
C VAL A 203 -0.17 1.93 -2.51
N HIS A 204 0.80 1.09 -2.89
CA HIS A 204 0.99 -0.24 -2.32
C HIS A 204 2.45 -0.54 -2.06
N SER A 205 2.73 -1.13 -0.93
CA SER A 205 3.87 -2.02 -0.81
C SER A 205 3.49 -3.37 -1.41
N ALA A 206 3.84 -3.58 -2.69
CA ALA A 206 3.55 -4.84 -3.37
C ALA A 206 4.30 -6.04 -2.77
N THR A 207 5.32 -5.77 -1.95
CA THR A 207 6.05 -6.72 -1.09
C THR A 207 5.11 -7.54 -0.19
N LYS A 208 3.97 -6.95 0.21
CA LYS A 208 3.01 -7.50 1.18
C LYS A 208 2.01 -8.44 0.48
N PHE A 209 0.72 -8.29 0.70
CA PHE A 209 -0.30 -9.19 0.16
C PHE A 209 -0.28 -9.35 -1.37
N LEU A 210 0.07 -8.31 -2.14
CA LEU A 210 0.12 -8.44 -3.60
C LEU A 210 1.11 -9.54 -4.03
N GLY A 211 2.34 -9.50 -3.51
CA GLY A 211 3.32 -10.57 -3.70
C GLY A 211 3.01 -11.81 -2.87
N GLY A 212 2.74 -11.63 -1.57
CA GLY A 212 2.21 -12.60 -0.64
C GLY A 212 3.16 -13.71 -0.17
N HIS A 213 4.42 -13.71 -0.59
CA HIS A 213 5.35 -14.82 -0.34
C HIS A 213 6.68 -14.40 0.32
N GLY A 214 6.86 -13.11 0.62
CA GLY A 214 8.09 -12.61 1.22
C GLY A 214 9.34 -12.76 0.32
N THR A 215 9.17 -12.96 -0.98
CA THR A 215 10.27 -13.30 -1.91
C THR A 215 10.88 -12.09 -2.60
N THR A 216 10.15 -10.98 -2.70
CA THR A 216 10.62 -9.80 -3.43
C THR A 216 10.03 -8.50 -2.90
N LEU A 217 10.78 -7.42 -3.06
CA LEU A 217 10.33 -6.07 -2.80
C LEU A 217 9.66 -5.49 -4.05
N GLY A 218 8.65 -4.64 -3.84
CA GLY A 218 8.04 -3.85 -4.88
C GLY A 218 7.11 -2.79 -4.30
N GLY A 219 6.89 -1.74 -5.07
CA GLY A 219 5.90 -0.70 -4.80
C GLY A 219 5.07 -0.41 -6.03
N ILE A 220 3.85 0.06 -5.83
CA ILE A 220 2.95 0.43 -6.92
C ILE A 220 2.25 1.74 -6.55
N ILE A 221 2.16 2.65 -7.52
CA ILE A 221 1.31 3.83 -7.47
C ILE A 221 0.21 3.63 -8.50
N VAL A 222 -1.05 3.84 -8.12
CA VAL A 222 -2.21 3.81 -9.01
C VAL A 222 -2.84 5.18 -9.06
N ASP A 223 -3.03 5.70 -10.26
CA ASP A 223 -3.71 6.97 -10.55
C ASP A 223 -5.19 6.70 -10.84
N SER A 224 -6.08 7.33 -10.11
CA SER A 224 -7.52 7.23 -10.38
C SER A 224 -7.92 7.89 -11.70
N GLY A 225 -7.14 8.89 -12.15
CA GLY A 225 -7.46 9.73 -13.29
C GLY A 225 -8.61 10.70 -13.06
N LYS A 226 -9.10 10.83 -11.82
CA LYS A 226 -10.29 11.63 -11.48
C LYS A 226 -9.95 13.01 -10.96
N PHE A 227 -8.76 13.21 -10.39
CA PHE A 227 -8.36 14.50 -9.83
C PHE A 227 -8.03 15.53 -10.93
N ASP A 228 -8.62 16.69 -10.83
CA ASP A 228 -8.40 17.78 -11.77
C ASP A 228 -7.19 18.65 -11.37
N TRP A 229 -6.01 18.24 -11.85
CA TRP A 229 -4.72 18.87 -11.58
C TRP A 229 -4.66 20.32 -12.05
N GLU A 230 -5.35 20.65 -13.15
CA GLU A 230 -5.39 22.02 -13.70
C GLU A 230 -6.27 22.94 -12.87
N LYS A 231 -7.50 22.50 -12.54
CA LYS A 231 -8.46 23.26 -11.75
C LYS A 231 -7.96 23.55 -10.35
N SER A 232 -7.27 22.61 -9.72
CA SER A 232 -6.69 22.81 -8.40
C SER A 232 -5.65 23.93 -8.36
N GLY A 233 -4.85 24.09 -9.42
CA GLY A 233 -3.79 25.09 -9.51
C GLY A 233 -2.56 24.86 -8.61
N ASN A 234 -2.60 23.88 -7.75
CA ASN A 234 -1.56 23.59 -6.75
C ASN A 234 -0.39 22.73 -7.27
N TYR A 235 -0.51 22.16 -8.49
CA TYR A 235 0.41 21.15 -9.02
C TYR A 235 1.02 21.57 -10.37
N PRO A 236 1.75 22.70 -10.42
CA PRO A 236 2.30 23.22 -11.69
C PRO A 236 3.28 22.24 -12.34
N ALA A 237 3.97 21.38 -11.59
CA ALA A 237 4.87 20.39 -12.15
C ALA A 237 4.17 19.36 -13.04
N ILE A 238 2.89 19.11 -12.81
CA ILE A 238 2.05 18.18 -13.57
C ILE A 238 1.26 18.92 -14.66
N ALA A 239 0.66 20.06 -14.30
CA ALA A 239 -0.30 20.77 -15.13
C ALA A 239 0.32 21.85 -16.03
N ALA A 240 1.43 22.51 -15.61
CA ALA A 240 2.09 23.55 -16.39
C ALA A 240 3.14 22.97 -17.36
N PRO A 241 3.60 23.78 -18.36
CA PRO A 241 4.69 23.41 -19.24
C PRO A 241 5.97 23.03 -18.48
N ASN A 242 6.48 21.83 -18.68
CA ASN A 242 7.64 21.30 -17.98
C ASN A 242 8.92 21.57 -18.78
N PRO A 243 9.92 22.30 -18.25
CA PRO A 243 11.14 22.62 -18.97
C PRO A 243 12.00 21.38 -19.26
N SER A 244 11.94 20.34 -18.44
CA SER A 244 12.66 19.07 -18.65
C SER A 244 12.08 18.23 -19.80
N TYR A 245 10.87 18.58 -20.27
CA TYR A 245 10.18 17.94 -21.40
C TYR A 245 9.78 18.97 -22.46
N HIS A 246 10.70 19.85 -22.83
CA HIS A 246 10.52 20.83 -23.91
C HIS A 246 9.24 21.68 -23.80
N GLY A 247 8.77 21.95 -22.59
CA GLY A 247 7.55 22.70 -22.34
C GLY A 247 6.24 21.91 -22.48
N VAL A 248 6.30 20.60 -22.50
CA VAL A 248 5.10 19.75 -22.49
C VAL A 248 4.43 19.80 -21.11
N SER A 249 3.10 19.96 -21.07
CA SER A 249 2.27 19.75 -19.88
C SER A 249 1.81 18.30 -19.86
N PHE A 250 1.98 17.60 -18.73
CA PHE A 250 1.58 16.19 -18.62
C PHE A 250 0.06 16.00 -18.70
N THR A 251 -0.73 16.94 -18.13
CA THR A 251 -2.20 16.90 -18.24
C THR A 251 -2.67 16.97 -19.69
N LYS A 252 -2.02 17.81 -20.51
CA LYS A 252 -2.35 17.96 -21.93
C LYS A 252 -1.83 16.81 -22.80
N ALA A 253 -0.68 16.24 -22.43
CA ALA A 253 -0.05 15.17 -23.22
C ALA A 253 -0.73 13.81 -23.05
N VAL A 254 -1.12 13.47 -21.80
CA VAL A 254 -1.60 12.12 -21.45
C VAL A 254 -2.93 12.12 -20.67
N GLY A 255 -3.53 13.29 -20.46
CA GLY A 255 -4.85 13.42 -19.84
C GLY A 255 -4.89 12.81 -18.43
N ALA A 256 -5.80 11.87 -18.23
CA ALA A 256 -6.08 11.25 -16.94
C ALA A 256 -4.87 10.52 -16.29
N ALA A 257 -3.90 10.08 -17.08
CA ALA A 257 -2.69 9.40 -16.57
C ALA A 257 -1.53 10.37 -16.23
N ALA A 258 -1.82 11.66 -16.08
CA ALA A 258 -0.81 12.71 -15.93
C ALA A 258 0.08 12.50 -14.70
N PHE A 259 -0.48 12.08 -13.57
CA PHE A 259 0.24 11.93 -12.31
C PHE A 259 1.31 10.84 -12.39
N VAL A 260 0.94 9.62 -12.75
CA VAL A 260 1.92 8.52 -12.85
C VAL A 260 2.90 8.74 -13.99
N THR A 261 2.48 9.39 -15.07
CA THR A 261 3.38 9.73 -16.20
C THR A 261 4.42 10.75 -15.77
N TYR A 262 4.03 11.79 -15.02
CA TYR A 262 4.97 12.74 -14.43
C TYR A 262 6.01 12.02 -13.54
N ILE A 263 5.56 11.15 -12.64
CA ILE A 263 6.48 10.42 -11.75
C ILE A 263 7.44 9.55 -12.57
N ARG A 264 6.95 8.82 -13.58
CA ARG A 264 7.78 8.00 -14.48
C ARG A 264 8.80 8.83 -15.22
N ALA A 265 8.36 9.92 -15.83
CA ALA A 265 9.16 10.72 -16.73
C ALA A 265 10.19 11.62 -16.01
N ILE A 266 9.94 11.98 -14.75
CA ILE A 266 10.80 12.87 -13.96
C ILE A 266 11.45 12.09 -12.80
N LEU A 267 10.68 11.69 -11.79
CA LEU A 267 11.24 11.14 -10.55
C LEU A 267 11.91 9.78 -10.77
N LEU A 268 11.22 8.85 -11.42
CA LEU A 268 11.79 7.53 -11.70
C LEU A 268 12.99 7.62 -12.67
N ARG A 269 12.87 8.42 -13.73
CA ARG A 269 13.95 8.62 -14.69
C ARG A 269 15.22 9.14 -14.02
N ASP A 270 15.10 10.14 -13.14
CA ASP A 270 16.22 10.90 -12.63
C ASP A 270 16.79 10.33 -11.32
N THR A 271 15.97 9.66 -10.50
CA THR A 271 16.37 9.12 -9.18
C THR A 271 16.43 7.60 -9.11
N GLY A 272 15.83 6.87 -10.07
CA GLY A 272 16.19 5.50 -10.40
C GLY A 272 15.61 4.38 -9.54
N ALA A 273 14.53 4.59 -8.77
CA ALA A 273 13.90 3.52 -7.96
C ALA A 273 13.09 2.52 -8.82
N THR A 274 13.71 2.00 -9.88
CA THR A 274 13.07 1.06 -10.82
C THR A 274 12.97 -0.35 -10.24
N ILE A 275 11.85 -1.02 -10.50
CA ILE A 275 11.71 -2.46 -10.19
C ILE A 275 12.41 -3.29 -11.27
N SER A 276 13.00 -4.43 -10.90
CA SER A 276 13.52 -5.37 -11.90
C SER A 276 12.39 -6.13 -12.60
N PRO A 277 12.54 -6.52 -13.86
CA PRO A 277 11.56 -7.37 -14.55
C PRO A 277 11.31 -8.70 -13.83
N PHE A 278 12.33 -9.28 -13.23
CA PHE A 278 12.22 -10.51 -12.45
C PHE A 278 11.34 -10.31 -11.21
N ASN A 279 11.52 -9.21 -10.46
CA ASN A 279 10.67 -8.89 -9.32
C ASN A 279 9.23 -8.64 -9.76
N ALA A 280 9.02 -7.92 -10.87
CA ALA A 280 7.68 -7.71 -11.43
C ALA A 280 7.00 -9.04 -11.79
N PHE A 281 7.73 -9.99 -12.35
CA PHE A 281 7.24 -11.35 -12.64
C PHE A 281 6.84 -12.09 -11.36
N LEU A 282 7.66 -12.06 -10.30
CA LEU A 282 7.31 -12.69 -9.02
C LEU A 282 6.07 -12.06 -8.38
N LEU A 283 5.92 -10.75 -8.47
CA LEU A 283 4.72 -10.06 -7.99
C LEU A 283 3.47 -10.44 -8.81
N LEU A 284 3.60 -10.59 -10.13
CA LEU A 284 2.51 -11.07 -10.98
C LEU A 284 2.02 -12.47 -10.56
N GLN A 285 2.95 -13.38 -10.21
CA GLN A 285 2.58 -14.71 -9.69
C GLN A 285 1.78 -14.60 -8.38
N GLY A 286 2.14 -13.67 -7.51
CA GLY A 286 1.37 -13.37 -6.29
C GLY A 286 -0.02 -12.81 -6.60
N VAL A 287 -0.11 -11.85 -7.51
CA VAL A 287 -1.38 -11.20 -7.89
C VAL A 287 -2.37 -12.22 -8.49
N GLU A 288 -1.91 -13.19 -9.27
CA GLU A 288 -2.77 -14.20 -9.90
C GLU A 288 -3.57 -15.06 -8.89
N THR A 289 -3.12 -15.16 -7.64
CA THR A 289 -3.80 -15.90 -6.57
C THR A 289 -4.26 -15.01 -5.42
N LEU A 290 -4.31 -13.69 -5.62
CA LEU A 290 -4.60 -12.73 -4.56
C LEU A 290 -5.93 -13.01 -3.88
N SER A 291 -7.03 -13.14 -4.63
CA SER A 291 -8.37 -13.39 -4.09
C SER A 291 -8.42 -14.66 -3.23
N LEU A 292 -7.86 -15.77 -3.75
CA LEU A 292 -7.84 -17.06 -3.04
C LEU A 292 -7.08 -16.97 -1.70
N ARG A 293 -5.98 -16.24 -1.68
CA ARG A 293 -5.19 -16.06 -0.46
C ARG A 293 -5.91 -15.17 0.54
N LEU A 294 -6.49 -14.06 0.07
CA LEU A 294 -7.19 -13.11 0.95
C LEU A 294 -8.44 -13.74 1.58
N ASP A 295 -9.21 -14.56 0.84
CA ASP A 295 -10.33 -15.31 1.40
C ASP A 295 -9.87 -16.24 2.54
N ARG A 296 -8.76 -16.96 2.34
CA ARG A 296 -8.21 -17.85 3.38
C ARG A 296 -7.65 -17.04 4.56
N HIS A 297 -6.95 -15.93 4.32
CA HIS A 297 -6.49 -15.04 5.38
C HIS A 297 -7.67 -14.52 6.21
N ALA A 298 -8.74 -14.04 5.59
CA ALA A 298 -9.92 -13.51 6.27
C ALA A 298 -10.66 -14.62 7.08
N GLU A 299 -10.82 -15.80 6.49
CA GLU A 299 -11.43 -16.96 7.17
C GLU A 299 -10.64 -17.36 8.43
N ASN A 300 -9.33 -17.53 8.29
CA ASN A 300 -8.46 -17.90 9.41
C ASN A 300 -8.47 -16.80 10.48
N THR A 301 -8.37 -15.55 10.09
CA THR A 301 -8.36 -14.40 11.02
C THR A 301 -9.61 -14.39 11.89
N ARG A 302 -10.80 -14.53 11.29
CA ARG A 302 -12.06 -14.56 12.05
C ARG A 302 -12.08 -15.65 13.12
N LYS A 303 -11.57 -16.85 12.78
CA LYS A 303 -11.50 -17.97 13.74
C LYS A 303 -10.45 -17.70 14.84
N VAL A 304 -9.31 -17.09 14.50
CA VAL A 304 -8.29 -16.71 15.49
C VAL A 304 -8.80 -15.60 16.42
N VAL A 305 -9.49 -14.59 15.89
CA VAL A 305 -10.11 -13.52 16.70
C VAL A 305 -11.11 -14.10 17.69
N GLU A 306 -11.99 -15.00 17.24
CA GLU A 306 -12.95 -15.65 18.12
C GLU A 306 -12.27 -16.51 19.19
N PHE A 307 -11.22 -17.26 18.83
CA PHE A 307 -10.41 -18.04 19.77
C PHE A 307 -9.77 -17.13 20.84
N LEU A 308 -9.09 -16.07 20.41
CA LEU A 308 -8.40 -15.13 21.31
C LEU A 308 -9.38 -14.40 22.23
N LYS A 309 -10.53 -13.95 21.70
CA LYS A 309 -11.57 -13.27 22.49
C LYS A 309 -12.05 -14.09 23.68
N ASN A 310 -12.11 -15.41 23.52
CA ASN A 310 -12.59 -16.33 24.55
C ASN A 310 -11.46 -16.93 25.41
N HIS A 311 -10.18 -16.61 25.11
CA HIS A 311 -9.05 -17.23 25.80
C HIS A 311 -8.77 -16.56 27.16
N PRO A 312 -8.64 -17.32 28.28
CA PRO A 312 -8.54 -16.78 29.64
C PRO A 312 -7.28 -15.94 29.90
N GLN A 313 -6.22 -16.09 29.11
CA GLN A 313 -4.98 -15.31 29.20
C GLN A 313 -4.94 -14.07 28.30
N VAL A 314 -6.00 -13.78 27.56
CA VAL A 314 -6.14 -12.58 26.73
C VAL A 314 -6.91 -11.51 27.50
N GLU A 315 -6.41 -10.29 27.48
CA GLU A 315 -7.06 -9.13 28.07
C GLU A 315 -7.96 -8.41 27.05
N LYS A 316 -7.42 -8.21 25.84
CA LYS A 316 -8.10 -7.46 24.77
C LYS A 316 -7.68 -8.05 23.41
N VAL A 317 -8.61 -8.11 22.48
CA VAL A 317 -8.34 -8.32 21.05
C VAL A 317 -8.70 -7.04 20.33
N ASN A 318 -7.78 -6.50 19.58
CA ASN A 318 -7.96 -5.26 18.84
C ASN A 318 -8.19 -5.57 17.36
N HIS A 319 -9.44 -5.93 17.03
CA HIS A 319 -9.84 -6.26 15.65
C HIS A 319 -11.19 -5.65 15.29
N PRO A 320 -11.32 -4.95 14.15
CA PRO A 320 -12.51 -4.17 13.81
C PRO A 320 -13.77 -5.02 13.50
N SER A 321 -13.63 -6.34 13.32
CA SER A 321 -14.80 -7.22 13.20
C SER A 321 -15.56 -7.43 14.52
N LEU A 322 -15.01 -7.04 15.65
CA LEU A 322 -15.66 -7.13 16.95
C LEU A 322 -16.64 -5.96 17.12
N ALA A 323 -17.87 -6.25 17.53
CA ALA A 323 -18.93 -5.24 17.67
C ALA A 323 -18.60 -4.12 18.68
N GLU A 324 -17.73 -4.39 19.64
CA GLU A 324 -17.24 -3.42 20.62
C GLU A 324 -16.09 -2.54 20.09
N HIS A 325 -15.54 -2.83 18.91
CA HIS A 325 -14.47 -2.01 18.31
C HIS A 325 -15.03 -0.68 17.80
N PRO A 326 -14.35 0.46 18.02
CA PRO A 326 -14.86 1.77 17.61
C PRO A 326 -15.08 1.89 16.08
N ASP A 327 -14.32 1.16 15.27
CA ASP A 327 -14.42 1.19 13.81
C ASP A 327 -15.25 0.06 13.23
N HIS A 328 -16.05 -0.64 14.05
CA HIS A 328 -16.84 -1.78 13.58
C HIS A 328 -17.81 -1.41 12.44
N GLU A 329 -18.48 -0.28 12.52
CA GLU A 329 -19.41 0.17 11.47
C GLU A 329 -18.66 0.46 10.15
N LEU A 330 -17.46 1.04 10.22
CA LEU A 330 -16.60 1.28 9.05
C LEU A 330 -16.06 -0.03 8.48
N TYR A 331 -15.74 -0.99 9.34
CA TYR A 331 -15.35 -2.33 8.89
C TYR A 331 -16.47 -3.02 8.11
N GLU A 332 -17.70 -3.04 8.61
CA GLU A 332 -18.85 -3.59 7.91
C GLU A 332 -19.13 -2.87 6.57
N LYS A 333 -18.91 -1.54 6.54
CA LYS A 333 -19.07 -0.72 5.33
C LYS A 333 -18.04 -1.04 4.26
N TYR A 334 -16.76 -1.08 4.62
CA TYR A 334 -15.64 -1.13 3.66
C TYR A 334 -15.10 -2.53 3.39
N PHE A 335 -15.29 -3.47 4.31
CA PHE A 335 -14.73 -4.82 4.23
C PHE A 335 -15.80 -5.94 4.30
N PRO A 336 -16.81 -5.93 3.42
CA PRO A 336 -17.92 -6.90 3.47
C PRO A 336 -17.44 -8.36 3.26
N ASN A 337 -16.28 -8.56 2.65
CA ASN A 337 -15.65 -9.88 2.47
C ASN A 337 -14.67 -10.25 3.58
N GLY A 338 -14.60 -9.45 4.64
CA GLY A 338 -13.62 -9.59 5.71
C GLY A 338 -12.31 -8.86 5.42
N GLY A 339 -11.40 -8.88 6.37
CA GLY A 339 -10.11 -8.20 6.29
C GLY A 339 -9.42 -8.18 7.65
N GLY A 340 -8.33 -7.40 7.75
CA GLY A 340 -7.65 -7.19 9.02
C GLY A 340 -6.87 -8.41 9.52
N SER A 341 -6.28 -9.22 8.63
CA SER A 341 -5.47 -10.38 9.06
C SER A 341 -4.17 -9.99 9.77
N ILE A 342 -3.91 -8.69 9.87
CA ILE A 342 -2.84 -8.11 10.69
C ILE A 342 -3.53 -7.32 11.78
N PHE A 343 -3.40 -7.74 13.02
CA PHE A 343 -4.06 -7.11 14.16
C PHE A 343 -3.25 -7.34 15.44
N THR A 344 -3.67 -6.70 16.54
CA THR A 344 -3.03 -6.85 17.84
C THR A 344 -3.96 -7.48 18.86
N PHE A 345 -3.34 -8.10 19.86
CA PHE A 345 -4.03 -8.48 21.09
C PHE A 345 -3.12 -8.24 22.30
N GLU A 346 -3.71 -8.10 23.46
CA GLU A 346 -3.03 -7.91 24.74
C GLU A 346 -3.10 -9.21 25.55
N ILE A 347 -1.93 -9.76 25.89
CA ILE A 347 -1.84 -10.93 26.77
C ILE A 347 -1.86 -10.46 28.24
N LYS A 348 -2.44 -11.25 29.15
CA LYS A 348 -2.35 -10.95 30.58
C LYS A 348 -0.90 -11.00 31.07
N GLY A 349 -0.47 -9.92 31.74
CA GLY A 349 0.89 -9.73 32.22
C GLY A 349 1.58 -8.53 31.60
N GLY A 350 2.85 -8.67 31.24
CA GLY A 350 3.67 -7.60 30.67
C GLY A 350 4.55 -8.09 29.54
N VAL A 351 5.67 -7.38 29.32
CA VAL A 351 6.67 -7.73 28.29
C VAL A 351 7.18 -9.16 28.45
N LYS A 352 7.41 -9.61 29.69
CA LYS A 352 7.95 -10.95 29.94
C LYS A 352 7.01 -12.05 29.47
N GLU A 353 5.71 -11.94 29.75
CA GLU A 353 4.69 -12.87 29.33
C GLU A 353 4.51 -12.84 27.81
N ALA A 354 4.51 -11.63 27.20
CA ALA A 354 4.44 -11.48 25.75
C ALA A 354 5.64 -12.14 25.04
N HIS A 355 6.87 -11.92 25.54
CA HIS A 355 8.05 -12.56 24.99
C HIS A 355 8.01 -14.08 25.15
N LYS A 356 7.63 -14.58 26.35
CA LYS A 356 7.53 -16.02 26.62
C LYS A 356 6.51 -16.69 25.71
N PHE A 357 5.35 -16.04 25.45
CA PHE A 357 4.38 -16.50 24.47
C PHE A 357 4.99 -16.60 23.07
N ILE A 358 5.59 -15.52 22.57
CA ILE A 358 6.17 -15.44 21.21
C ILE A 358 7.28 -16.48 21.01
N ASP A 359 8.21 -16.58 21.96
CA ASP A 359 9.37 -17.47 21.86
C ASP A 359 9.02 -18.97 21.84
N ASN A 360 7.80 -19.34 22.24
CA ASN A 360 7.32 -20.71 22.24
C ASN A 360 6.42 -21.08 21.05
N LEU A 361 6.12 -20.13 20.16
CA LEU A 361 5.45 -20.43 18.90
C LEU A 361 6.37 -21.22 17.95
N LYS A 362 5.79 -22.09 17.12
CA LYS A 362 6.53 -22.97 16.20
C LYS A 362 6.17 -22.71 14.73
N ILE A 363 4.94 -22.31 14.46
CA ILE A 363 4.43 -22.00 13.12
C ILE A 363 4.63 -20.50 12.84
N PHE A 364 4.28 -19.65 13.80
CA PHE A 364 4.46 -18.21 13.66
C PHE A 364 5.96 -17.84 13.65
N SER A 365 6.39 -17.23 12.56
CA SER A 365 7.78 -16.73 12.47
C SER A 365 7.89 -15.35 13.13
N LEU A 366 8.85 -15.20 14.05
CA LEU A 366 9.19 -13.90 14.65
C LEU A 366 10.07 -13.11 13.69
N LEU A 367 9.52 -12.09 13.05
CA LEU A 367 10.24 -11.24 12.10
C LEU A 367 9.50 -9.93 11.80
N ALA A 368 10.24 -8.95 11.27
CA ALA A 368 9.72 -7.63 10.90
C ALA A 368 9.05 -7.64 9.51
N ASN A 369 8.05 -8.49 9.28
CA ASN A 369 7.22 -8.49 8.09
C ASN A 369 5.75 -8.72 8.48
N VAL A 370 4.85 -8.63 7.50
CA VAL A 370 3.41 -8.89 7.60
C VAL A 370 2.87 -9.31 6.23
N ALA A 371 1.64 -9.84 6.20
CA ALA A 371 0.93 -10.11 4.95
C ALA A 371 1.64 -11.17 4.06
N ASP A 372 2.29 -12.13 4.69
CA ASP A 372 2.84 -13.32 4.05
C ASP A 372 1.81 -14.45 4.07
N ALA A 373 1.92 -15.39 3.15
CA ALA A 373 1.12 -16.63 3.17
C ALA A 373 1.33 -17.44 4.45
N LYS A 374 2.47 -17.25 5.13
CA LYS A 374 2.80 -17.85 6.43
C LYS A 374 2.43 -16.91 7.57
N SER A 375 2.01 -17.49 8.70
CA SER A 375 1.72 -16.76 9.93
C SER A 375 2.97 -16.14 10.54
N LEU A 376 2.88 -14.88 10.94
CA LEU A 376 3.98 -14.10 11.49
C LEU A 376 3.57 -13.46 12.81
N VAL A 377 4.55 -13.19 13.67
CA VAL A 377 4.37 -12.55 14.97
C VAL A 377 5.46 -11.55 15.26
N ILE A 378 5.16 -10.50 16.01
CA ILE A 378 6.16 -9.58 16.55
C ILE A 378 5.65 -8.91 17.82
N HIS A 379 6.57 -8.46 18.67
CA HIS A 379 6.29 -7.59 19.81
C HIS A 379 6.56 -6.13 19.43
N PRO A 380 5.54 -5.31 19.11
CA PRO A 380 5.75 -3.98 18.54
C PRO A 380 6.60 -3.06 19.40
N ALA A 381 6.34 -2.99 20.71
CA ALA A 381 6.98 -2.06 21.62
C ALA A 381 8.51 -2.24 21.70
N THR A 382 9.03 -3.47 21.58
CA THR A 382 10.49 -3.73 21.67
C THR A 382 11.16 -3.90 20.30
N THR A 383 10.43 -3.73 19.19
CA THR A 383 10.93 -3.95 17.83
C THR A 383 10.54 -2.83 16.86
N THR A 384 9.41 -2.97 16.17
CA THR A 384 9.01 -2.03 15.10
C THR A 384 8.70 -0.61 15.57
N HIS A 385 8.42 -0.42 16.85
CA HIS A 385 8.11 0.87 17.48
C HIS A 385 9.06 1.21 18.65
N SER A 386 10.21 0.53 18.73
CA SER A 386 11.18 0.70 19.83
C SER A 386 11.84 2.08 19.92
N GLN A 387 11.69 2.91 18.88
CA GLN A 387 12.16 4.30 18.89
C GLN A 387 11.16 5.29 19.51
N LEU A 388 9.93 4.87 19.78
CA LEU A 388 8.90 5.69 20.40
C LEU A 388 9.07 5.69 21.94
N SER A 389 8.74 6.81 22.59
CA SER A 389 8.62 6.89 24.04
C SER A 389 7.43 6.08 24.55
N GLU A 390 7.38 5.80 25.85
CA GLU A 390 6.23 5.11 26.46
C GLU A 390 4.91 5.86 26.24
N GLU A 391 4.93 7.20 26.28
CA GLU A 391 3.77 8.04 26.02
C GLU A 391 3.30 7.91 24.58
N GLU A 392 4.22 7.96 23.61
CA GLU A 392 3.93 7.80 22.19
C GLU A 392 3.42 6.39 21.85
N LEU A 393 3.93 5.35 22.51
CA LEU A 393 3.42 3.99 22.38
C LEU A 393 1.96 3.88 22.87
N LEU A 394 1.66 4.47 24.05
CA LEU A 394 0.32 4.46 24.60
C LEU A 394 -0.68 5.29 23.76
N GLU A 395 -0.24 6.38 23.15
CA GLU A 395 -1.06 7.16 22.20
C GLU A 395 -1.43 6.37 20.95
N GLN A 396 -0.65 5.34 20.60
CA GLN A 396 -0.91 4.41 19.50
C GLN A 396 -1.57 3.10 19.97
N ASP A 397 -2.08 3.05 21.22
CA ASP A 397 -2.66 1.86 21.86
C ASP A 397 -1.70 0.64 21.82
N ILE A 398 -0.38 0.89 21.96
CA ILE A 398 0.67 -0.13 22.05
C ILE A 398 1.14 -0.21 23.50
N LYS A 399 0.72 -1.25 24.21
CA LYS A 399 1.11 -1.51 25.60
C LYS A 399 2.28 -2.48 25.69
N PRO A 400 2.92 -2.61 26.87
CA PRO A 400 4.01 -3.57 27.08
C PRO A 400 3.65 -5.04 26.83
N ASN A 401 2.37 -5.39 26.90
CA ASN A 401 1.83 -6.73 26.67
C ASN A 401 1.15 -6.89 25.30
N THR A 402 1.29 -5.92 24.40
CA THR A 402 0.71 -5.96 23.05
C THR A 402 1.52 -6.86 22.13
N ILE A 403 0.86 -7.81 21.48
CA ILE A 403 1.42 -8.71 20.48
C ILE A 403 0.72 -8.44 19.14
N ARG A 404 1.49 -8.31 18.06
CA ARG A 404 0.94 -8.20 16.70
C ARG A 404 1.05 -9.55 16.00
N LEU A 405 -0.07 -10.02 15.45
CA LEU A 405 -0.16 -11.19 14.58
C LEU A 405 -0.35 -10.76 13.13
N SER A 406 0.16 -11.56 12.22
CA SER A 406 -0.20 -11.56 10.80
C SER A 406 -0.61 -13.00 10.47
N ILE A 407 -1.91 -13.22 10.32
CA ILE A 407 -2.46 -14.57 10.15
C ILE A 407 -2.26 -15.04 8.72
N GLY A 408 -1.65 -16.20 8.56
CA GLY A 408 -1.36 -16.83 7.28
C GLY A 408 -2.48 -17.72 6.75
N THR A 409 -2.12 -18.55 5.79
CA THR A 409 -3.05 -19.43 5.06
C THR A 409 -2.94 -20.90 5.47
N GLU A 410 -2.20 -21.21 6.53
CA GLU A 410 -2.06 -22.56 7.08
C GLU A 410 -3.41 -23.13 7.53
N HIS A 411 -3.45 -24.44 7.85
CA HIS A 411 -4.66 -25.03 8.42
C HIS A 411 -4.99 -24.38 9.76
N ILE A 412 -6.25 -24.00 9.95
CA ILE A 412 -6.66 -23.23 11.14
C ILE A 412 -6.41 -23.97 12.45
N ASP A 413 -6.58 -25.28 12.48
CA ASP A 413 -6.36 -26.06 13.70
C ASP A 413 -4.89 -26.05 14.12
N ASP A 414 -3.96 -26.01 13.16
CA ASP A 414 -2.52 -25.91 13.42
C ASP A 414 -2.16 -24.50 13.94
N ILE A 415 -2.76 -23.44 13.38
CA ILE A 415 -2.59 -22.06 13.86
C ILE A 415 -3.06 -21.96 15.33
N ILE A 416 -4.26 -22.46 15.64
CA ILE A 416 -4.82 -22.42 17.00
C ILE A 416 -3.98 -23.26 17.96
N ALA A 417 -3.55 -24.46 17.55
CA ALA A 417 -2.70 -25.31 18.39
C ALA A 417 -1.35 -24.64 18.71
N ASP A 418 -0.78 -23.88 17.75
CA ASP A 418 0.46 -23.14 17.98
C ASP A 418 0.27 -21.95 18.95
N LEU A 419 -0.85 -21.23 18.83
CA LEU A 419 -1.20 -20.19 19.80
C LEU A 419 -1.41 -20.77 21.21
N GLU A 420 -2.06 -21.92 21.34
CA GLU A 420 -2.21 -22.63 22.63
C GLU A 420 -0.85 -23.05 23.22
N ASN A 421 0.11 -23.49 22.41
CA ASN A 421 1.48 -23.75 22.86
C ASN A 421 2.14 -22.52 23.46
N GLY A 422 1.97 -21.37 22.83
CA GLY A 422 2.47 -20.09 23.35
C GLY A 422 1.84 -19.74 24.71
N PHE A 423 0.52 -19.88 24.83
CA PHE A 423 -0.19 -19.64 26.09
C PHE A 423 0.17 -20.64 27.19
N ALA A 424 0.35 -21.92 26.87
CA ALA A 424 0.79 -22.94 27.83
C ALA A 424 2.14 -22.61 28.46
N ALA A 425 3.09 -22.12 27.64
CA ALA A 425 4.39 -21.70 28.12
C ALA A 425 4.32 -20.55 29.12
N VAL A 426 3.39 -19.61 29.00
CA VAL A 426 3.22 -18.49 29.94
C VAL A 426 2.75 -18.93 31.32
N LYS A 427 1.97 -20.02 31.41
CA LYS A 427 1.46 -20.58 32.69
C LYS A 427 2.56 -21.25 33.52
N GLU A 428 3.61 -21.75 32.88
CA GLU A 428 4.76 -22.36 33.55
C GLU A 428 5.73 -21.29 34.09
#